data_74a2568d3147d122139afc2ccd43d6dc
#
_entry.id   74a2568d3147d122139afc2ccd43d6dc
#
_cell.length_a   1.000
_cell.length_b   1.000
_cell.length_c   1.000
_cell.angle_alpha   90.00
_cell.angle_beta   90.00
_cell.angle_gamma   90.00
#
_symmetry.space_group_name_H-M   'P 1'
#
loop_
_entity.id
_entity.type
_entity.pdbx_description
1 polymer ?
#
loop_
_entity_poly.entity_id
_entity_poly.type
_entity_poly.pdbx_seq_one_letter_code
_entity_poly.pdbx_strand_id
1 'polypeptide(L)'
;MSVELNERRQQLLAGGGKDRVAKQHEAGKMTARERLGKLFDEGSFVETGVFAAGKAEASSVVTGYGTVNDRPVYAYAQDFTVKAGAVGKNAADKIVRVMELAAKTGAPVVALCDSAGANLLEGVEALDAYARIMQETAKISGVVPQVSLILGPCAGGAAFVPAMTDVVIVADKAGEMYVTGPQVVSARTRRSLTAKDLGGGKKLAETGAAHIVVDTEDEAIAAARKVLDLLPGNNQEDAPLAASDDLNRQLDIEAYADAHDLVSRVADFYDYVELSRDYAPNMVTALARLGG
;
A
#
# COMPACT_ATOMS: atom_id res chain seq x y z
N MET A 1 28.22 5.04 18.27
CA MET A 1 27.45 6.16 17.72
C MET A 1 27.51 7.29 18.73
N SER A 2 27.72 8.56 18.33
CA SER A 2 27.79 9.66 19.29
C SER A 2 26.43 9.86 19.98
N VAL A 3 26.42 10.37 21.22
CA VAL A 3 25.18 10.65 21.99
C VAL A 3 24.27 11.60 21.18
N GLU A 4 24.82 12.63 20.60
CA GLU A 4 24.14 13.61 19.75
C GLU A 4 23.44 12.96 18.55
N LEU A 5 24.06 11.97 17.91
CA LEU A 5 23.46 11.26 16.76
C LEU A 5 22.29 10.38 17.19
N ASN A 6 22.38 9.76 18.38
CA ASN A 6 21.27 8.97 18.93
C ASN A 6 20.09 9.85 19.31
N GLU A 7 20.31 10.97 20.01
CA GLU A 7 19.27 11.91 20.37
C GLU A 7 18.55 12.44 19.14
N ARG A 8 19.31 12.81 18.12
CA ARG A 8 18.75 13.25 16.85
C ARG A 8 17.93 12.16 16.15
N ARG A 9 18.43 10.93 16.14
CA ARG A 9 17.67 9.79 15.60
C ARG A 9 16.34 9.63 16.32
N GLN A 10 16.32 9.70 17.65
CA GLN A 10 15.09 9.58 18.45
C GLN A 10 14.09 10.71 18.11
N GLN A 11 14.57 11.93 17.92
CA GLN A 11 13.71 13.05 17.49
C GLN A 11 13.06 12.80 16.13
N LEU A 12 13.82 12.30 15.17
CA LEU A 12 13.30 11.97 13.82
C LEU A 12 12.32 10.79 13.86
N LEU A 13 12.57 9.79 14.71
CA LEU A 13 11.68 8.65 14.90
C LEU A 13 10.35 9.02 15.56
N ALA A 14 10.29 10.14 16.30
CA ALA A 14 9.06 10.64 16.90
C ALA A 14 8.04 11.19 15.88
N GLY A 15 8.38 11.22 14.57
CA GLY A 15 7.50 11.70 13.51
C GLY A 15 7.02 13.14 13.75
N GLY A 16 5.71 13.37 13.69
CA GLY A 16 5.10 14.68 13.94
C GLY A 16 5.03 15.10 15.41
N GLY A 17 5.52 14.25 16.33
CA GLY A 17 5.49 14.48 17.77
C GLY A 17 4.21 13.98 18.47
N LYS A 18 4.25 13.95 19.80
CA LYS A 18 3.23 13.29 20.63
C LYS A 18 1.79 13.71 20.32
N ASP A 19 1.54 15.01 20.17
CA ASP A 19 0.18 15.54 19.96
C ASP A 19 -0.41 15.10 18.61
N ARG A 20 0.41 15.08 17.55
CA ARG A 20 -0.04 14.65 16.23
C ARG A 20 -0.21 13.13 16.15
N VAL A 21 0.64 12.38 16.81
CA VAL A 21 0.50 10.92 16.95
C VAL A 21 -0.78 10.59 17.73
N ALA A 22 -1.07 11.28 18.84
CA ALA A 22 -2.31 11.11 19.58
C ALA A 22 -3.55 11.34 18.71
N LYS A 23 -3.56 12.44 17.94
CA LYS A 23 -4.66 12.72 16.99
C LYS A 23 -4.82 11.66 15.90
N GLN A 24 -3.72 11.05 15.42
CA GLN A 24 -3.76 9.95 14.47
C GLN A 24 -4.45 8.73 15.09
N HIS A 25 -4.11 8.39 16.33
CA HIS A 25 -4.75 7.30 17.08
C HIS A 25 -6.21 7.60 17.44
N GLU A 26 -6.55 8.84 17.84
CA GLU A 26 -7.94 9.27 18.08
C GLU A 26 -8.81 9.12 16.83
N ALA A 27 -8.20 9.29 15.64
CA ALA A 27 -8.88 9.04 14.37
C ALA A 27 -8.98 7.54 14.01
N GLY A 28 -8.55 6.64 14.90
CA GLY A 28 -8.56 5.19 14.68
C GLY A 28 -7.52 4.69 13.69
N LYS A 29 -6.45 5.47 13.46
CA LYS A 29 -5.40 5.16 12.48
C LYS A 29 -4.05 4.90 13.16
N MET A 30 -3.28 3.99 12.57
CA MET A 30 -1.89 3.74 12.95
C MET A 30 -0.95 4.79 12.37
N THR A 31 0.20 4.99 13.00
CA THR A 31 1.32 5.74 12.43
C THR A 31 2.02 4.94 11.32
N ALA A 32 2.81 5.62 10.48
CA ALA A 32 3.57 4.95 9.41
C ALA A 32 4.48 3.83 9.93
N ARG A 33 5.13 4.02 11.09
CA ARG A 33 6.02 3.01 11.68
C ARG A 33 5.28 1.83 12.28
N GLU A 34 4.11 2.05 12.89
CA GLU A 34 3.25 0.98 13.40
C GLU A 34 2.75 0.10 12.25
N ARG A 35 2.33 0.70 11.13
CA ARG A 35 1.93 0.00 9.91
C ARG A 35 3.06 -0.85 9.34
N LEU A 36 4.28 -0.29 9.25
CA LEU A 36 5.46 -1.04 8.78
C LEU A 36 5.83 -2.18 9.74
N GLY A 37 5.73 -1.96 11.06
CA GLY A 37 5.96 -2.99 12.06
C GLY A 37 4.97 -4.16 11.97
N LYS A 38 3.75 -3.93 11.45
CA LYS A 38 2.75 -5.00 11.20
C LYS A 38 2.92 -5.66 9.82
N LEU A 39 3.41 -4.91 8.84
CA LEU A 39 3.66 -5.44 7.50
C LEU A 39 4.80 -6.46 7.51
N PHE A 40 5.90 -6.11 8.12
CA PHE A 40 7.11 -6.93 8.16
C PHE A 40 7.09 -7.98 9.27
N ASP A 41 7.84 -9.05 9.07
CA ASP A 41 8.09 -10.05 10.07
C ASP A 41 8.82 -9.44 11.27
N GLU A 42 8.58 -9.96 12.47
CA GLU A 42 9.09 -9.40 13.71
C GLU A 42 10.62 -9.24 13.68
N GLY A 43 11.10 -8.04 13.97
CA GLY A 43 12.52 -7.72 14.02
C GLY A 43 13.23 -7.61 12.65
N SER A 44 12.55 -7.86 11.53
CA SER A 44 13.16 -7.83 10.18
C SER A 44 13.27 -6.45 9.59
N PHE A 45 12.44 -5.47 10.01
CA PHE A 45 12.37 -4.15 9.40
C PHE A 45 13.62 -3.32 9.62
N VAL A 46 14.22 -2.86 8.54
CA VAL A 46 15.36 -1.93 8.52
C VAL A 46 14.92 -0.62 7.86
N GLU A 47 14.77 0.44 8.69
CA GLU A 47 14.45 1.78 8.19
C GLU A 47 15.66 2.41 7.50
N THR A 48 15.44 2.92 6.28
CA THR A 48 16.46 3.61 5.47
C THR A 48 16.15 5.10 5.33
N GLY A 49 17.17 5.93 5.12
CA GLY A 49 17.00 7.36 4.87
C GLY A 49 16.42 8.16 6.04
N VAL A 50 16.61 7.74 7.29
CA VAL A 50 16.12 8.46 8.50
C VAL A 50 16.58 9.91 8.51
N PHE A 51 17.82 10.18 8.07
CA PHE A 51 18.44 11.51 8.08
C PHE A 51 18.28 12.26 6.74
N ALA A 52 17.55 11.75 5.77
CA ALA A 52 17.47 12.33 4.43
C ALA A 52 16.67 13.64 4.36
N ALA A 53 15.77 13.90 5.33
CA ALA A 53 14.92 15.10 5.34
C ALA A 53 15.62 16.40 5.77
N GLY A 54 16.95 16.41 5.94
CA GLY A 54 17.72 17.59 6.31
C GLY A 54 17.94 17.75 7.82
N LYS A 55 18.29 18.98 8.26
CA LYS A 55 18.87 19.20 9.60
C LYS A 55 17.90 19.14 10.79
N ALA A 56 16.59 19.27 10.63
CA ALA A 56 15.71 19.54 11.77
C ALA A 56 14.32 18.87 11.76
N GLU A 57 13.87 18.24 10.67
CA GLU A 57 12.51 17.77 10.56
C GLU A 57 12.46 16.26 10.22
N ALA A 58 11.44 15.57 10.78
CA ALA A 58 11.11 14.22 10.35
C ALA A 58 10.60 14.24 8.89
N SER A 59 10.88 13.19 8.15
CA SER A 59 10.34 13.01 6.80
C SER A 59 8.86 12.66 6.85
N SER A 60 8.06 13.17 5.91
CA SER A 60 6.67 12.76 5.70
C SER A 60 6.54 11.34 5.12
N VAL A 61 7.66 10.65 4.90
CA VAL A 61 7.70 9.27 4.40
C VAL A 61 8.75 8.48 5.18
N VAL A 62 8.35 7.31 5.65
CA VAL A 62 9.23 6.28 6.23
C VAL A 62 9.49 5.24 5.15
N THR A 63 10.74 4.88 4.92
CA THR A 63 11.16 3.94 3.88
C THR A 63 12.07 2.87 4.47
N GLY A 64 12.02 1.67 3.93
CA GLY A 64 12.90 0.60 4.37
C GLY A 64 12.62 -0.71 3.67
N TYR A 65 13.18 -1.77 4.21
CA TYR A 65 13.00 -3.14 3.76
C TYR A 65 12.98 -4.10 4.94
N GLY A 66 12.49 -5.27 4.70
CA GLY A 66 12.44 -6.37 5.68
C GLY A 66 11.96 -7.63 4.99
N THR A 67 11.46 -8.59 5.77
CA THR A 67 10.84 -9.79 5.22
C THR A 67 9.33 -9.80 5.47
N VAL A 68 8.61 -10.44 4.56
CA VAL A 68 7.20 -10.81 4.71
C VAL A 68 7.12 -12.31 4.39
N ASN A 69 6.77 -13.13 5.38
CA ASN A 69 6.82 -14.57 5.28
C ASN A 69 8.22 -15.05 4.82
N ASP A 70 9.27 -14.55 5.49
CA ASP A 70 10.70 -14.81 5.22
C ASP A 70 11.22 -14.37 3.84
N ARG A 71 10.42 -13.68 3.03
CA ARG A 71 10.79 -13.19 1.70
C ARG A 71 11.07 -11.69 1.71
N PRO A 72 12.13 -11.21 1.03
CA PRO A 72 12.48 -9.80 1.03
C PRO A 72 11.39 -8.95 0.37
N VAL A 73 11.07 -7.82 1.01
CA VAL A 73 10.09 -6.83 0.53
C VAL A 73 10.62 -5.45 0.87
N TYR A 74 10.46 -4.50 -0.04
CA TYR A 74 10.69 -3.08 0.19
C TYR A 74 9.38 -2.36 0.42
N ALA A 75 9.39 -1.34 1.29
CA ALA A 75 8.18 -0.56 1.55
C ALA A 75 8.47 0.91 1.78
N TYR A 76 7.46 1.73 1.49
CA TYR A 76 7.39 3.09 1.98
C TYR A 76 6.01 3.36 2.59
N ALA A 77 5.99 4.11 3.67
CA ALA A 77 4.77 4.52 4.36
C ALA A 77 4.72 6.03 4.51
N GLN A 78 3.64 6.65 4.07
CA GLN A 78 3.42 8.08 4.26
C GLN A 78 3.00 8.34 5.71
N ASP A 79 3.68 9.27 6.36
CA ASP A 79 3.43 9.64 7.75
C ASP A 79 2.56 10.89 7.82
N PHE A 80 1.26 10.67 8.02
CA PHE A 80 0.29 11.76 8.10
C PHE A 80 0.55 12.71 9.27
N THR A 81 1.27 12.26 10.30
CA THR A 81 1.64 13.11 11.45
C THR A 81 2.65 14.19 11.07
N VAL A 82 3.38 14.00 9.94
CA VAL A 82 4.36 14.95 9.41
C VAL A 82 3.82 15.61 8.13
N LYS A 83 3.45 16.89 8.22
CA LYS A 83 2.92 17.66 7.08
C LYS A 83 1.76 16.97 6.33
N ALA A 84 0.91 16.23 7.09
CA ALA A 84 -0.20 15.43 6.54
C ALA A 84 0.26 14.44 5.44
N GLY A 85 1.43 13.85 5.58
CA GLY A 85 1.98 12.90 4.61
C GLY A 85 2.33 13.52 3.25
N ALA A 86 2.34 14.85 3.15
CA ALA A 86 2.56 15.55 1.88
C ALA A 86 3.94 15.23 1.29
N VAL A 87 3.97 14.96 -0.02
CA VAL A 87 5.17 14.58 -0.74
C VAL A 87 5.81 15.80 -1.41
N GLY A 88 7.05 16.05 -1.05
CA GLY A 88 7.96 16.98 -1.70
C GLY A 88 9.20 16.26 -2.17
N LYS A 89 10.21 17.03 -2.62
CA LYS A 89 11.45 16.51 -3.21
C LYS A 89 12.13 15.45 -2.33
N ASN A 90 12.37 15.75 -1.05
CA ASN A 90 13.07 14.83 -0.15
C ASN A 90 12.30 13.51 0.10
N ALA A 91 10.98 13.59 0.20
CA ALA A 91 10.13 12.42 0.35
C ALA A 91 10.16 11.56 -0.92
N ALA A 92 10.08 12.19 -2.09
CA ALA A 92 10.18 11.50 -3.37
C ALA A 92 11.54 10.84 -3.58
N ASP A 93 12.66 11.51 -3.22
CA ASP A 93 13.99 10.94 -3.29
C ASP A 93 14.11 9.64 -2.48
N LYS A 94 13.47 9.59 -1.31
CA LYS A 94 13.41 8.38 -0.48
C LYS A 94 12.57 7.27 -1.13
N ILE A 95 11.39 7.60 -1.65
CA ILE A 95 10.49 6.65 -2.32
C ILE A 95 11.18 6.05 -3.55
N VAL A 96 11.67 6.90 -4.45
CA VAL A 96 12.36 6.49 -5.67
C VAL A 96 13.55 5.58 -5.32
N ARG A 97 14.35 5.98 -4.31
CA ARG A 97 15.50 5.16 -3.89
C ARG A 97 15.11 3.77 -3.41
N VAL A 98 14.01 3.63 -2.68
CA VAL A 98 13.51 2.31 -2.23
C VAL A 98 13.04 1.48 -3.43
N MET A 99 12.34 2.09 -4.39
CA MET A 99 11.86 1.42 -5.60
C MET A 99 13.03 0.97 -6.49
N GLU A 100 14.06 1.80 -6.67
CA GLU A 100 15.30 1.42 -7.37
C GLU A 100 16.01 0.23 -6.71
N LEU A 101 16.06 0.20 -5.38
CA LEU A 101 16.66 -0.90 -4.64
C LEU A 101 15.83 -2.18 -4.80
N ALA A 102 14.51 -2.08 -4.73
CA ALA A 102 13.60 -3.19 -4.94
C ALA A 102 13.78 -3.81 -6.35
N ALA A 103 13.78 -2.99 -7.39
CA ALA A 103 14.04 -3.44 -8.75
C ALA A 103 15.42 -4.10 -8.92
N LYS A 104 16.45 -3.52 -8.28
CA LYS A 104 17.82 -4.04 -8.34
C LYS A 104 17.98 -5.40 -7.64
N THR A 105 17.25 -5.62 -6.57
CA THR A 105 17.29 -6.87 -5.79
C THR A 105 16.24 -7.87 -6.21
N GLY A 106 15.31 -7.49 -7.10
CA GLY A 106 14.22 -8.35 -7.54
C GLY A 106 13.20 -8.64 -6.42
N ALA A 107 12.85 -7.64 -5.61
CA ALA A 107 11.92 -7.82 -4.49
C ALA A 107 10.68 -6.91 -4.63
N PRO A 108 9.49 -7.33 -4.16
CA PRO A 108 8.26 -6.54 -4.23
C PRO A 108 8.35 -5.19 -3.52
N VAL A 109 7.50 -4.25 -3.95
CA VAL A 109 7.32 -2.95 -3.31
C VAL A 109 5.93 -2.81 -2.73
N VAL A 110 5.84 -2.39 -1.46
CA VAL A 110 4.57 -2.09 -0.79
C VAL A 110 4.50 -0.61 -0.45
N ALA A 111 3.45 0.05 -0.93
CA ALA A 111 3.13 1.44 -0.65
C ALA A 111 2.02 1.53 0.41
N LEU A 112 2.28 2.18 1.56
CA LEU A 112 1.28 2.44 2.57
C LEU A 112 0.89 3.93 2.49
N CYS A 113 -0.25 4.19 1.86
CA CYS A 113 -0.68 5.52 1.45
C CYS A 113 -1.56 6.19 2.50
N ASP A 114 -1.12 7.36 2.96
CA ASP A 114 -1.85 8.25 3.87
C ASP A 114 -1.31 9.67 3.69
N SER A 115 -1.83 10.40 2.66
CA SER A 115 -1.25 11.66 2.21
C SER A 115 -2.28 12.65 1.68
N ALA A 116 -2.14 13.89 2.08
CA ALA A 116 -2.89 15.02 1.50
C ALA A 116 -2.43 15.39 0.08
N GLY A 117 -1.42 14.72 -0.48
CA GLY A 117 -0.91 14.96 -1.84
C GLY A 117 0.42 15.69 -1.89
N ALA A 118 0.58 16.60 -2.84
CA ALA A 118 1.81 17.34 -3.05
C ALA A 118 2.09 18.35 -1.93
N ASN A 119 3.36 18.51 -1.55
CA ASN A 119 3.77 19.59 -0.67
C ASN A 119 3.76 20.93 -1.41
N LEU A 120 2.63 21.63 -1.36
CA LEU A 120 2.40 22.87 -2.10
C LEU A 120 3.41 23.98 -1.78
N LEU A 121 4.07 23.92 -0.61
CA LEU A 121 5.11 24.90 -0.25
C LEU A 121 6.39 24.77 -1.09
N GLU A 122 6.58 23.64 -1.75
CA GLU A 122 7.72 23.40 -2.66
C GLU A 122 7.42 23.77 -4.13
N GLY A 123 6.17 24.20 -4.41
CA GLY A 123 5.77 24.65 -5.74
C GLY A 123 6.00 23.59 -6.82
N VAL A 124 6.71 23.96 -7.89
CA VAL A 124 6.95 23.06 -9.04
C VAL A 124 7.83 21.85 -8.70
N GLU A 125 8.67 21.94 -7.68
CA GLU A 125 9.47 20.79 -7.21
C GLU A 125 8.60 19.65 -6.67
N ALA A 126 7.44 19.95 -6.09
CA ALA A 126 6.49 18.92 -5.66
C ALA A 126 5.81 18.22 -6.85
N LEU A 127 5.64 18.89 -7.99
CA LEU A 127 5.16 18.25 -9.22
C LEU A 127 6.22 17.33 -9.82
N ASP A 128 7.47 17.79 -9.87
CA ASP A 128 8.62 16.96 -10.28
C ASP A 128 8.76 15.73 -9.37
N ALA A 129 8.58 15.91 -8.07
CA ALA A 129 8.61 14.82 -7.09
C ALA A 129 7.62 13.69 -7.45
N TYR A 130 6.36 14.03 -7.75
CA TYR A 130 5.37 13.03 -8.18
C TYR A 130 5.67 12.45 -9.55
N ALA A 131 6.15 13.27 -10.51
CA ALA A 131 6.54 12.78 -11.82
C ALA A 131 7.64 11.70 -11.73
N ARG A 132 8.62 11.90 -10.86
CA ARG A 132 9.71 10.93 -10.62
C ARG A 132 9.21 9.64 -9.95
N ILE A 133 8.30 9.73 -8.99
CA ILE A 133 7.68 8.54 -8.38
C ILE A 133 6.90 7.76 -9.45
N MET A 134 6.05 8.42 -10.22
CA MET A 134 5.28 7.79 -11.31
C MET A 134 6.19 7.18 -12.38
N GLN A 135 7.27 7.87 -12.74
CA GLN A 135 8.25 7.34 -13.67
C GLN A 135 8.88 6.04 -13.17
N GLU A 136 9.28 5.99 -11.90
CA GLU A 136 9.87 4.78 -11.33
C GLU A 136 8.82 3.67 -11.16
N THR A 137 7.58 4.01 -10.76
CA THR A 137 6.45 3.05 -10.72
C THR A 137 6.24 2.40 -12.09
N ALA A 138 6.20 3.20 -13.17
CA ALA A 138 6.06 2.68 -14.52
C ALA A 138 7.25 1.82 -14.97
N LYS A 139 8.46 2.23 -14.61
CA LYS A 139 9.70 1.54 -14.99
C LYS A 139 9.84 0.16 -14.36
N ILE A 140 9.38 -0.03 -13.13
CA ILE A 140 9.43 -1.31 -12.42
C ILE A 140 8.17 -2.16 -12.60
N SER A 141 7.16 -1.65 -13.32
CA SER A 141 5.94 -2.40 -13.65
C SER A 141 6.27 -3.64 -14.48
N GLY A 142 5.72 -4.79 -14.06
CA GLY A 142 6.04 -6.08 -14.66
C GLY A 142 7.46 -6.63 -14.37
N VAL A 143 8.25 -5.91 -13.56
CA VAL A 143 9.57 -6.37 -13.10
C VAL A 143 9.46 -6.93 -11.69
N VAL A 144 8.88 -6.19 -10.77
CA VAL A 144 8.59 -6.62 -9.39
C VAL A 144 7.14 -6.29 -9.04
N PRO A 145 6.46 -7.10 -8.22
CA PRO A 145 5.12 -6.81 -7.74
C PRO A 145 5.06 -5.48 -6.97
N GLN A 146 4.01 -4.70 -7.25
CA GLN A 146 3.74 -3.44 -6.60
C GLN A 146 2.35 -3.48 -5.94
N VAL A 147 2.29 -3.39 -4.62
CA VAL A 147 1.05 -3.43 -3.84
C VAL A 147 0.85 -2.11 -3.11
N SER A 148 -0.30 -1.47 -3.30
CA SER A 148 -0.66 -0.21 -2.62
C SER A 148 -1.80 -0.42 -1.63
N LEU A 149 -1.60 0.04 -0.39
CA LEU A 149 -2.61 0.05 0.66
C LEU A 149 -3.06 1.49 0.90
N ILE A 150 -4.35 1.75 0.74
CA ILE A 150 -4.95 3.06 1.01
C ILE A 150 -5.47 3.05 2.46
N LEU A 151 -4.70 3.66 3.36
CA LEU A 151 -4.89 3.61 4.81
C LEU A 151 -5.26 4.98 5.41
N GLY A 152 -5.55 5.93 4.56
CA GLY A 152 -5.96 7.28 4.88
C GLY A 152 -6.28 8.05 3.60
N PRO A 153 -6.36 9.39 3.66
CA PRO A 153 -6.47 10.19 2.46
C PRO A 153 -5.34 9.89 1.47
N CYS A 154 -5.71 9.74 0.20
CA CYS A 154 -4.79 9.62 -0.92
C CYS A 154 -5.25 10.59 -2.01
N ALA A 155 -4.86 11.86 -1.87
CA ALA A 155 -5.47 12.98 -2.59
C ALA A 155 -4.55 13.59 -3.65
N GLY A 156 -5.14 14.10 -4.72
CA GLY A 156 -4.41 14.80 -5.78
C GLY A 156 -3.39 13.92 -6.49
N GLY A 157 -2.14 14.37 -6.56
CA GLY A 157 -1.02 13.63 -7.16
C GLY A 157 -0.80 12.26 -6.52
N ALA A 158 -1.11 12.11 -5.22
CA ALA A 158 -0.96 10.85 -4.51
C ALA A 158 -1.86 9.74 -5.06
N ALA A 159 -3.01 10.06 -5.63
CA ALA A 159 -3.95 9.08 -6.16
C ALA A 159 -3.47 8.40 -7.46
N PHE A 160 -2.57 9.03 -8.20
CA PHE A 160 -2.07 8.46 -9.46
C PHE A 160 -1.13 7.27 -9.23
N VAL A 161 -0.30 7.33 -8.18
CA VAL A 161 0.71 6.29 -7.93
C VAL A 161 0.05 4.93 -7.64
N PRO A 162 -0.90 4.79 -6.68
CA PRO A 162 -1.60 3.52 -6.47
C PRO A 162 -2.34 3.01 -7.70
N ALA A 163 -2.94 3.91 -8.49
CA ALA A 163 -3.64 3.53 -9.72
C ALA A 163 -2.72 2.93 -10.81
N MET A 164 -1.40 3.05 -10.65
CA MET A 164 -0.39 2.47 -11.54
C MET A 164 0.22 1.17 -10.97
N THR A 165 -0.13 0.76 -9.77
CA THR A 165 0.40 -0.46 -9.13
C THR A 165 -0.47 -1.68 -9.44
N ASP A 166 0.06 -2.88 -9.21
CA ASP A 166 -0.59 -4.14 -9.62
C ASP A 166 -1.81 -4.48 -8.75
N VAL A 167 -1.73 -4.22 -7.45
CA VAL A 167 -2.84 -4.48 -6.51
C VAL A 167 -3.07 -3.28 -5.60
N VAL A 168 -4.32 -2.82 -5.55
CA VAL A 168 -4.76 -1.74 -4.65
C VAL A 168 -5.72 -2.30 -3.61
N ILE A 169 -5.36 -2.14 -2.34
CA ILE A 169 -6.13 -2.59 -1.18
C ILE A 169 -6.58 -1.36 -0.39
N VAL A 170 -7.84 -1.27 -0.04
CA VAL A 170 -8.40 -0.11 0.68
C VAL A 170 -8.94 -0.53 2.04
N ALA A 171 -8.50 0.14 3.11
CA ALA A 171 -9.12 0.05 4.43
C ALA A 171 -10.29 1.05 4.50
N ASP A 172 -11.52 0.61 4.28
CA ASP A 172 -12.66 1.49 4.03
C ASP A 172 -13.00 2.43 5.20
N LYS A 173 -12.68 2.08 6.44
CA LYS A 173 -12.90 2.99 7.58
C LYS A 173 -12.11 4.29 7.48
N ALA A 174 -10.88 4.25 6.95
CA ALA A 174 -9.96 5.39 6.90
C ALA A 174 -9.51 5.77 5.49
N GLY A 175 -9.47 4.80 4.57
CA GLY A 175 -8.93 4.96 3.22
C GLY A 175 -9.88 5.69 2.28
N GLU A 176 -9.31 6.65 1.55
CA GLU A 176 -10.01 7.43 0.51
C GLU A 176 -9.02 7.79 -0.59
N MET A 177 -9.39 7.59 -1.84
CA MET A 177 -8.53 7.94 -2.98
C MET A 177 -9.29 8.76 -4.02
N TYR A 178 -8.83 9.96 -4.30
CA TYR A 178 -9.44 10.86 -5.28
C TYR A 178 -8.43 11.88 -5.82
N VAL A 179 -8.57 12.26 -7.10
CA VAL A 179 -7.70 13.27 -7.72
C VAL A 179 -8.10 14.68 -7.29
N THR A 180 -9.40 14.99 -7.26
CA THR A 180 -9.92 16.32 -6.90
C THR A 180 -10.72 16.21 -5.61
N GLY A 181 -10.37 17.03 -4.63
CA GLY A 181 -11.00 17.02 -3.31
C GLY A 181 -12.50 17.36 -3.32
N PRO A 182 -13.27 16.89 -2.32
CA PRO A 182 -14.72 17.03 -2.29
C PRO A 182 -15.21 18.47 -2.30
N GLN A 183 -14.49 19.40 -1.70
CA GLN A 183 -14.86 20.82 -1.68
C GLN A 183 -14.87 21.41 -3.11
N VAL A 184 -13.86 21.10 -3.92
CA VAL A 184 -13.75 21.61 -5.29
C VAL A 184 -14.82 20.97 -6.18
N VAL A 185 -15.04 19.66 -6.06
CA VAL A 185 -16.05 18.94 -6.84
C VAL A 185 -17.45 19.42 -6.43
N SER A 186 -17.72 19.58 -5.14
CA SER A 186 -19.01 20.11 -4.64
C SER A 186 -19.30 21.51 -5.16
N ALA A 187 -18.32 22.41 -5.13
CA ALA A 187 -18.46 23.78 -5.68
C ALA A 187 -18.75 23.76 -7.20
N ARG A 188 -18.09 22.87 -7.95
CA ARG A 188 -18.26 22.77 -9.40
C ARG A 188 -19.59 22.13 -9.79
N THR A 189 -20.01 21.10 -9.09
CA THR A 189 -21.22 20.32 -9.40
C THR A 189 -22.48 20.83 -8.69
N ARG A 190 -22.34 21.77 -7.74
CA ARG A 190 -23.40 22.24 -6.84
C ARG A 190 -24.08 21.12 -6.04
N ARG A 191 -23.35 20.06 -5.74
CA ARG A 191 -23.77 18.92 -4.91
C ARG A 191 -22.90 18.87 -3.66
N SER A 192 -23.48 18.59 -2.50
CA SER A 192 -22.71 18.30 -1.30
C SER A 192 -22.17 16.88 -1.41
N LEU A 193 -20.84 16.75 -1.52
CA LEU A 193 -20.15 15.47 -1.64
C LEU A 193 -19.11 15.34 -0.51
N THR A 194 -19.07 14.17 0.09
CA THR A 194 -18.02 13.81 1.04
C THR A 194 -16.83 13.18 0.31
N ALA A 195 -15.71 13.01 0.99
CA ALA A 195 -14.55 12.28 0.46
C ALA A 195 -14.90 10.80 0.18
N LYS A 196 -15.71 10.18 1.02
CA LYS A 196 -16.24 8.83 0.83
C LYS A 196 -17.12 8.69 -0.44
N ASP A 197 -17.94 9.70 -0.74
CA ASP A 197 -18.77 9.69 -1.96
C ASP A 197 -17.93 9.75 -3.25
N LEU A 198 -16.73 10.36 -3.17
CA LEU A 198 -15.82 10.48 -4.30
C LEU A 198 -14.89 9.28 -4.43
N GLY A 199 -14.32 8.82 -3.35
CA GLY A 199 -13.24 7.84 -3.37
C GLY A 199 -13.13 6.97 -2.14
N GLY A 200 -14.22 6.69 -1.42
CA GLY A 200 -14.26 5.65 -0.38
C GLY A 200 -14.13 4.25 -0.99
N GLY A 201 -13.80 3.25 -0.18
CA GLY A 201 -13.49 1.89 -0.62
C GLY A 201 -14.57 1.29 -1.53
N LYS A 202 -15.85 1.38 -1.14
CA LYS A 202 -16.96 0.92 -1.98
C LYS A 202 -16.96 1.58 -3.36
N LYS A 203 -16.74 2.92 -3.42
CA LYS A 203 -16.74 3.64 -4.69
C LYS A 203 -15.57 3.25 -5.57
N LEU A 204 -14.41 3.03 -4.97
CA LEU A 204 -13.21 2.58 -5.67
C LEU A 204 -13.36 1.14 -6.20
N ALA A 205 -14.00 0.26 -5.44
CA ALA A 205 -14.32 -1.10 -5.88
C ALA A 205 -15.28 -1.10 -7.08
N GLU A 206 -16.41 -0.37 -6.99
CA GLU A 206 -17.39 -0.24 -8.08
C GLU A 206 -16.79 0.30 -9.39
N THR A 207 -15.73 1.10 -9.32
CA THR A 207 -15.05 1.68 -10.49
C THR A 207 -13.83 0.86 -10.95
N GLY A 208 -13.47 -0.22 -10.26
CA GLY A 208 -12.29 -1.02 -10.55
C GLY A 208 -10.97 -0.39 -10.12
N ALA A 209 -11.01 0.72 -9.38
CA ALA A 209 -9.80 1.39 -8.87
C ALA A 209 -9.23 0.73 -7.61
N ALA A 210 -10.04 -0.08 -6.91
CA ALA A 210 -9.60 -0.93 -5.81
C ALA A 210 -9.85 -2.40 -6.16
N HIS A 211 -8.85 -3.24 -5.91
CA HIS A 211 -8.93 -4.68 -6.13
C HIS A 211 -9.48 -5.43 -4.91
N ILE A 212 -9.14 -4.94 -3.72
CA ILE A 212 -9.57 -5.52 -2.43
C ILE A 212 -10.03 -4.37 -1.53
N VAL A 213 -11.21 -4.51 -0.92
CA VAL A 213 -11.73 -3.58 0.09
C VAL A 213 -11.99 -4.35 1.37
N VAL A 214 -11.44 -3.84 2.46
CA VAL A 214 -11.58 -4.40 3.81
C VAL A 214 -11.93 -3.29 4.80
N ASP A 215 -12.35 -3.63 5.99
CA ASP A 215 -12.81 -2.63 6.98
C ASP A 215 -11.66 -1.85 7.60
N THR A 216 -10.59 -2.51 8.00
CA THR A 216 -9.54 -1.98 8.89
C THR A 216 -8.16 -1.99 8.25
N GLU A 217 -7.23 -1.18 8.82
CA GLU A 217 -5.82 -1.18 8.43
C GLU A 217 -5.15 -2.55 8.68
N ASP A 218 -5.51 -3.23 9.76
CA ASP A 218 -4.99 -4.57 10.08
C ASP A 218 -5.36 -5.60 9.02
N GLU A 219 -6.63 -5.59 8.60
CA GLU A 219 -7.11 -6.46 7.52
C GLU A 219 -6.44 -6.13 6.19
N ALA A 220 -6.22 -4.84 5.89
CA ALA A 220 -5.53 -4.43 4.68
C ALA A 220 -4.07 -4.92 4.65
N ILE A 221 -3.36 -4.82 5.77
CA ILE A 221 -2.00 -5.34 5.90
C ILE A 221 -1.98 -6.87 5.78
N ALA A 222 -2.91 -7.57 6.42
CA ALA A 222 -3.03 -9.02 6.30
C ALA A 222 -3.32 -9.45 4.85
N ALA A 223 -4.22 -8.74 4.15
CA ALA A 223 -4.50 -8.99 2.74
C ALA A 223 -3.26 -8.77 1.85
N ALA A 224 -2.48 -7.70 2.11
CA ALA A 224 -1.23 -7.45 1.37
C ALA A 224 -0.20 -8.57 1.60
N ARG A 225 -0.03 -9.03 2.83
CA ARG A 225 0.86 -10.16 3.15
C ARG A 225 0.42 -11.43 2.41
N LYS A 226 -0.88 -11.70 2.35
CA LYS A 226 -1.44 -12.85 1.63
C LYS A 226 -1.26 -12.74 0.10
N VAL A 227 -1.46 -11.56 -0.49
CA VAL A 227 -1.17 -11.30 -1.92
C VAL A 227 0.31 -11.55 -2.22
N LEU A 228 1.21 -11.01 -1.40
CA LEU A 228 2.66 -11.18 -1.56
C LEU A 228 3.08 -12.65 -1.43
N ASP A 229 2.39 -13.44 -0.60
CA ASP A 229 2.65 -14.86 -0.45
C ASP A 229 2.33 -15.67 -1.71
N LEU A 230 1.34 -15.23 -2.48
CA LEU A 230 0.90 -15.87 -3.73
C LEU A 230 1.68 -15.42 -4.97
N LEU A 231 2.39 -14.29 -4.91
CA LEU A 231 3.12 -13.73 -6.04
C LEU A 231 4.62 -14.09 -6.00
N PRO A 232 5.29 -14.26 -7.16
CA PRO A 232 6.75 -14.35 -7.23
C PRO A 232 7.40 -13.05 -6.71
N GLY A 233 8.68 -13.10 -6.35
CA GLY A 233 9.44 -11.91 -5.96
C GLY A 233 9.66 -10.94 -7.12
N ASN A 234 9.83 -11.47 -8.32
CA ASN A 234 10.06 -10.73 -9.56
C ASN A 234 9.73 -11.57 -10.78
N ASN A 235 9.86 -10.99 -11.97
CA ASN A 235 9.53 -11.63 -13.24
C ASN A 235 10.55 -12.69 -13.71
N GLN A 236 11.59 -12.98 -12.95
CA GLN A 236 12.58 -14.02 -13.23
C GLN A 236 12.44 -15.23 -12.29
N GLU A 237 11.60 -15.11 -11.28
CA GLU A 237 11.32 -16.17 -10.31
C GLU A 237 9.99 -16.84 -10.59
N ASP A 238 9.92 -18.13 -10.28
CA ASP A 238 8.67 -18.86 -10.23
C ASP A 238 7.83 -18.45 -9.02
N ALA A 239 6.55 -18.80 -9.02
CA ALA A 239 5.69 -18.61 -7.86
C ALA A 239 6.26 -19.36 -6.64
N PRO A 240 6.14 -18.78 -5.42
CA PRO A 240 6.70 -19.41 -4.22
C PRO A 240 5.98 -20.74 -3.95
N LEU A 241 6.76 -21.80 -3.75
CA LEU A 241 6.22 -23.10 -3.39
C LEU A 241 5.68 -23.10 -1.95
N ALA A 242 4.58 -23.77 -1.75
CA ALA A 242 3.97 -24.01 -0.45
C ALA A 242 3.57 -25.48 -0.29
N ALA A 243 3.11 -25.85 0.88
CA ALA A 243 2.51 -27.16 1.07
C ALA A 243 1.29 -27.31 0.16
N SER A 244 1.22 -28.41 -0.58
CA SER A 244 0.05 -28.75 -1.39
C SER A 244 -1.03 -29.39 -0.53
N ASP A 245 -2.28 -29.23 -0.94
CA ASP A 245 -3.38 -30.06 -0.48
C ASP A 245 -3.23 -31.53 -0.99
N ASP A 246 -4.13 -32.41 -0.57
CA ASP A 246 -4.12 -33.79 -1.08
C ASP A 246 -4.32 -33.79 -2.59
N LEU A 247 -3.28 -34.14 -3.34
CA LEU A 247 -3.29 -34.21 -4.80
C LEU A 247 -4.28 -35.29 -5.35
N ASN A 248 -4.75 -36.22 -4.49
CA ASN A 248 -5.77 -37.21 -4.84
C ASN A 248 -7.18 -36.81 -4.38
N ARG A 249 -7.34 -35.58 -3.88
CA ARG A 249 -8.65 -35.05 -3.49
C ARG A 249 -9.60 -35.10 -4.69
N GLN A 250 -10.73 -35.79 -4.49
CA GLN A 250 -11.77 -35.80 -5.52
C GLN A 250 -12.51 -34.44 -5.52
N LEU A 251 -12.55 -33.82 -6.68
CA LEU A 251 -13.27 -32.57 -6.89
C LEU A 251 -14.66 -32.89 -7.45
N ASP A 252 -15.69 -32.58 -6.66
CA ASP A 252 -17.08 -32.58 -7.15
C ASP A 252 -17.35 -31.26 -7.87
N ILE A 253 -16.94 -31.22 -9.16
CA ILE A 253 -17.11 -30.05 -10.03
C ILE A 253 -18.43 -30.08 -10.82
N GLU A 254 -19.22 -31.13 -10.71
CA GLU A 254 -20.51 -31.24 -11.41
C GLU A 254 -21.65 -30.58 -10.61
N ALA A 255 -21.47 -30.43 -9.29
CA ALA A 255 -22.49 -29.92 -8.37
C ALA A 255 -22.06 -28.63 -7.64
N TYR A 256 -21.37 -27.70 -8.31
CA TYR A 256 -21.05 -26.39 -7.73
C TYR A 256 -22.27 -25.44 -7.73
N ALA A 257 -22.37 -24.61 -6.70
CA ALA A 257 -23.47 -23.66 -6.56
C ALA A 257 -23.31 -22.43 -7.47
N ASP A 258 -22.08 -21.89 -7.50
CA ASP A 258 -21.69 -20.72 -8.30
C ASP A 258 -20.17 -20.72 -8.57
N ALA A 259 -19.67 -19.69 -9.25
CA ALA A 259 -18.27 -19.58 -9.60
C ALA A 259 -17.35 -19.48 -8.37
N HIS A 260 -17.78 -18.88 -7.25
CA HIS A 260 -17.00 -18.82 -6.01
C HIS A 260 -16.82 -20.20 -5.38
N ASP A 261 -17.91 -20.98 -5.34
CA ASP A 261 -17.87 -22.37 -4.86
C ASP A 261 -16.92 -23.21 -5.74
N LEU A 262 -16.99 -23.05 -7.06
CA LEU A 262 -16.09 -23.74 -7.98
C LEU A 262 -14.61 -23.37 -7.74
N VAL A 263 -14.27 -22.09 -7.68
CA VAL A 263 -12.91 -21.63 -7.40
C VAL A 263 -12.41 -22.12 -6.04
N SER A 264 -13.23 -22.05 -5.01
CA SER A 264 -12.90 -22.57 -3.68
C SER A 264 -12.60 -24.08 -3.72
N ARG A 265 -13.40 -24.88 -4.42
CA ARG A 265 -13.17 -26.33 -4.52
C ARG A 265 -11.91 -26.71 -5.27
N VAL A 266 -11.52 -25.91 -6.26
CA VAL A 266 -10.31 -26.15 -7.05
C VAL A 266 -9.04 -25.70 -6.31
N ALA A 267 -9.12 -24.61 -5.54
CA ALA A 267 -7.99 -24.08 -4.80
C ALA A 267 -7.52 -25.00 -3.66
N ASP A 268 -6.22 -25.05 -3.41
CA ASP A 268 -5.64 -25.78 -2.29
C ASP A 268 -6.21 -25.22 -0.97
N PHE A 269 -6.57 -26.13 -0.07
CA PHE A 269 -7.17 -25.81 1.24
C PHE A 269 -8.43 -24.92 1.14
N TYR A 270 -9.09 -24.88 -0.02
CA TYR A 270 -10.25 -24.01 -0.29
C TYR A 270 -9.92 -22.51 -0.13
N ASP A 271 -8.63 -22.14 -0.26
CA ASP A 271 -8.15 -20.79 0.01
C ASP A 271 -7.73 -20.06 -1.27
N TYR A 272 -8.24 -18.83 -1.42
CA TYR A 272 -7.91 -17.96 -2.54
C TYR A 272 -8.05 -16.48 -2.15
N VAL A 273 -7.48 -15.60 -2.96
CA VAL A 273 -7.65 -14.15 -2.84
C VAL A 273 -8.42 -13.66 -4.05
N GLU A 274 -9.67 -13.25 -3.84
CA GLU A 274 -10.47 -12.66 -4.90
C GLU A 274 -10.07 -11.21 -5.15
N LEU A 275 -9.92 -10.84 -6.43
CA LEU A 275 -9.61 -9.49 -6.87
C LEU A 275 -10.82 -8.90 -7.61
N SER A 276 -11.07 -7.61 -7.38
CA SER A 276 -12.10 -6.81 -8.09
C SER A 276 -13.52 -7.36 -7.99
N ARG A 277 -13.87 -7.98 -6.85
CA ARG A 277 -15.16 -8.62 -6.59
C ARG A 277 -16.37 -7.74 -6.92
N ASP A 278 -16.31 -6.45 -6.57
CA ASP A 278 -17.44 -5.52 -6.69
C ASP A 278 -17.42 -4.73 -8.00
N TYR A 279 -16.39 -4.89 -8.84
CA TYR A 279 -16.30 -4.22 -10.15
C TYR A 279 -17.15 -4.90 -11.22
N ALA A 280 -17.06 -6.21 -11.31
CA ALA A 280 -17.81 -6.99 -12.28
C ALA A 280 -18.25 -8.32 -11.63
N PRO A 281 -19.30 -8.32 -10.78
CA PRO A 281 -19.64 -9.45 -9.91
C PRO A 281 -20.12 -10.70 -10.66
N ASN A 282 -20.28 -10.62 -11.97
CA ASN A 282 -20.53 -11.75 -12.86
C ASN A 282 -19.24 -12.51 -13.29
N MET A 283 -18.08 -12.04 -12.86
CA MET A 283 -16.78 -12.65 -13.15
C MET A 283 -15.99 -12.78 -11.84
N VAL A 284 -15.49 -13.97 -11.55
CA VAL A 284 -14.59 -14.22 -10.43
C VAL A 284 -13.15 -14.23 -10.95
N THR A 285 -12.33 -13.32 -10.43
CA THR A 285 -10.89 -13.28 -10.68
C THR A 285 -10.15 -13.47 -9.37
N ALA A 286 -9.23 -14.42 -9.31
CA ALA A 286 -8.59 -14.78 -8.06
C ALA A 286 -7.13 -15.22 -8.23
N LEU A 287 -6.36 -15.05 -7.15
CA LEU A 287 -5.07 -15.69 -6.96
C LEU A 287 -5.29 -16.90 -6.06
N ALA A 288 -4.80 -18.08 -6.47
CA ALA A 288 -4.95 -19.31 -5.70
C ALA A 288 -3.73 -20.23 -5.94
N ARG A 289 -3.51 -21.18 -5.04
CA ARG A 289 -2.56 -22.27 -5.23
C ARG A 289 -3.28 -23.51 -5.73
N LEU A 290 -2.63 -24.25 -6.59
CA LEU A 290 -3.12 -25.52 -7.16
C LEU A 290 -1.98 -26.53 -7.16
N GLY A 291 -1.91 -27.38 -6.13
CA GLY A 291 -0.84 -28.37 -5.94
C GLY A 291 0.46 -27.76 -5.38
N GLY A 292 0.33 -26.74 -4.55
CA GLY A 292 1.43 -25.99 -3.93
C GLY A 292 1.91 -24.86 -4.78
#